data_790db346e82ae2b900b89f519974a5f4
#
_entry.id   790db346e82ae2b900b89f519974a5f4
#
_cell.length_a   1.000
_cell.length_b   1.000
_cell.length_c   1.000
_cell.angle_alpha   90.00
_cell.angle_beta   90.00
_cell.angle_gamma   90.00
#
_symmetry.space_group_name_H-M   'P 1'
#
loop_
_entity.id
_entity.type
_entity.pdbx_description
1 polymer ?
#
loop_
_entity_poly.entity_id
_entity_poly.type
_entity_poly.pdbx_seq_one_letter_code
_entity_poly.pdbx_strand_id
1 'polypeptide(L)'
;MQATATLHKDPTISAEDFRLAMRRLAGGVSIISGAGPDGPLGVTATAVTSLTAEPPSVLCCLNRSLELETAVKQTGRFAVNMLRTDHHDLAQRFAGMHRVRGSAKFEQGNWTILPSEVPALFDSLVTFDCR
;
A
#
# COMPACT_ATOMS: atom_id res chain seq x y z
N MET A 1 24.14 34.58 29.82
CA MET A 1 24.50 33.16 29.93
C MET A 1 23.54 32.36 29.05
N GLN A 2 23.97 32.01 27.85
CA GLN A 2 23.15 31.19 26.95
C GLN A 2 23.40 29.73 27.32
N ALA A 3 22.37 29.03 27.78
CA ALA A 3 22.41 27.59 27.94
C ALA A 3 22.39 26.95 26.56
N THR A 4 23.53 26.43 26.13
CA THR A 4 23.62 25.57 24.94
C THR A 4 22.96 24.25 25.29
N ALA A 5 21.69 24.07 24.88
CA ALA A 5 21.05 22.79 24.99
C ALA A 5 21.77 21.80 24.06
N THR A 6 22.58 20.94 24.62
CA THR A 6 23.13 19.80 23.91
C THR A 6 21.97 18.84 23.64
N LEU A 7 21.49 18.83 22.40
CA LEU A 7 20.53 17.82 21.94
C LEU A 7 21.22 16.45 22.08
N HIS A 8 20.97 15.75 23.17
CA HIS A 8 21.28 14.35 23.29
C HIS A 8 20.48 13.63 22.20
N LYS A 9 21.16 13.20 21.17
CA LYS A 9 20.56 12.32 20.17
C LYS A 9 20.46 10.95 20.84
N ASP A 10 19.25 10.63 21.30
CA ASP A 10 18.99 9.30 21.85
C ASP A 10 19.36 8.23 20.82
N PRO A 11 19.98 7.13 21.25
CA PRO A 11 20.36 6.06 20.35
C PRO A 11 19.11 5.46 19.71
N THR A 12 19.03 5.51 18.39
CA THR A 12 17.95 4.87 17.61
C THR A 12 18.41 3.47 17.18
N ILE A 13 17.47 2.55 17.09
CA ILE A 13 17.74 1.21 16.55
C ILE A 13 18.17 1.29 15.08
N SER A 14 18.94 0.29 14.63
CA SER A 14 19.31 0.20 13.21
C SER A 14 18.08 -0.08 12.33
N ALA A 15 18.15 0.30 11.06
CA ALA A 15 17.11 -0.02 10.11
C ALA A 15 16.91 -1.54 9.91
N GLU A 16 17.96 -2.32 10.15
CA GLU A 16 17.90 -3.79 10.09
C GLU A 16 17.15 -4.35 11.28
N ASP A 17 17.49 -3.94 12.50
CA ASP A 17 16.78 -4.37 13.72
C ASP A 17 15.31 -3.96 13.68
N PHE A 18 15.02 -2.76 13.20
CA PHE A 18 13.65 -2.30 12.99
C PHE A 18 12.88 -3.23 12.05
N ARG A 19 13.46 -3.57 10.88
CA ARG A 19 12.81 -4.49 9.94
C ARG A 19 12.59 -5.88 10.53
N LEU A 20 13.56 -6.40 11.28
CA LEU A 20 13.45 -7.69 11.96
C LEU A 20 12.32 -7.67 13.01
N ALA A 21 12.22 -6.60 13.78
CA ALA A 21 11.14 -6.42 14.75
C ALA A 21 9.77 -6.34 14.06
N MET A 22 9.64 -5.56 12.99
CA MET A 22 8.39 -5.39 12.26
C MET A 22 7.89 -6.69 11.59
N ARG A 23 8.78 -7.63 11.27
CA ARG A 23 8.39 -8.96 10.78
C ARG A 23 7.62 -9.80 11.82
N ARG A 24 7.67 -9.43 13.09
CA ARG A 24 6.93 -10.09 14.17
C ARG A 24 5.50 -9.56 14.32
N LEU A 25 5.21 -8.41 13.72
CA LEU A 25 3.88 -7.84 13.72
C LEU A 25 3.02 -8.53 12.65
N ALA A 26 2.06 -9.33 13.10
CA ALA A 26 1.07 -9.91 12.21
C ALA A 26 0.09 -8.83 11.73
N GLY A 27 -0.22 -8.85 10.46
CA GLY A 27 -1.18 -7.92 9.86
C GLY A 27 -1.73 -8.47 8.56
N GLY A 28 -2.89 -7.98 8.16
CA GLY A 28 -3.47 -8.29 6.86
C GLY A 28 -2.60 -7.74 5.73
N VAL A 29 -2.60 -8.44 4.60
CA VAL A 29 -1.91 -8.01 3.39
C VAL A 29 -2.94 -7.51 2.40
N SER A 30 -2.70 -6.35 1.82
CA SER A 30 -3.57 -5.73 0.81
C SER A 30 -2.75 -5.35 -0.42
N ILE A 31 -3.43 -5.21 -1.55
CA ILE A 31 -2.91 -4.48 -2.70
C ILE A 31 -3.65 -3.16 -2.77
N ILE A 32 -2.90 -2.07 -2.73
CA ILE A 32 -3.42 -0.74 -3.04
C ILE A 32 -3.29 -0.55 -4.54
N SER A 33 -4.38 -0.21 -5.19
CA SER A 33 -4.45 -0.02 -6.64
C SER A 33 -5.02 1.35 -7.01
N GLY A 34 -4.61 1.86 -8.15
CA GLY A 34 -5.04 3.15 -8.68
C GLY A 34 -4.86 3.23 -10.19
N ALA A 35 -5.45 4.23 -10.79
CA ALA A 35 -5.31 4.53 -12.21
C ALA A 35 -4.14 5.50 -12.42
N GLY A 36 -3.14 5.07 -13.17
CA GLY A 36 -2.03 5.91 -13.60
C GLY A 36 -2.21 6.40 -15.04
N PRO A 37 -1.36 7.32 -15.51
CA PRO A 37 -1.44 7.88 -16.87
C PRO A 37 -1.19 6.84 -17.97
N ASP A 38 -0.34 5.85 -17.69
CA ASP A 38 0.06 4.81 -18.65
C ASP A 38 -0.57 3.45 -18.33
N GLY A 39 -1.58 3.41 -17.48
CA GLY A 39 -2.28 2.18 -17.09
C GLY A 39 -2.39 1.99 -15.58
N PRO A 40 -2.88 0.85 -15.13
CA PRO A 40 -3.10 0.58 -13.72
C PRO A 40 -1.78 0.51 -12.93
N LEU A 41 -1.81 1.02 -11.73
CA LEU A 41 -0.70 1.00 -10.78
C LEU A 41 -1.12 0.29 -9.50
N GLY A 42 -0.17 -0.40 -8.86
CA GLY A 42 -0.46 -1.10 -7.63
C GLY A 42 0.78 -1.48 -6.83
N VAL A 43 0.59 -1.62 -5.52
CA VAL A 43 1.63 -2.01 -4.58
C VAL A 43 1.05 -2.86 -3.45
N THR A 44 1.80 -3.83 -2.99
CA THR A 44 1.47 -4.59 -1.78
C THR A 44 1.74 -3.73 -0.55
N ALA A 45 0.79 -3.69 0.35
CA ALA A 45 0.86 -2.94 1.60
C ALA A 45 0.30 -3.74 2.78
N THR A 46 0.95 -3.59 3.93
CA THR A 46 0.45 -4.05 5.23
C THR A 46 0.01 -2.87 6.11
N ALA A 47 0.41 -1.66 5.76
CA ALA A 47 0.09 -0.43 6.50
C ALA A 47 -1.29 0.09 6.10
N VAL A 48 -2.33 -0.67 6.45
CA VAL A 48 -3.75 -0.33 6.26
C VAL A 48 -4.46 -0.50 7.58
N THR A 49 -5.23 0.49 7.97
CA THR A 49 -6.04 0.45 9.20
C THR A 49 -7.33 1.24 9.04
N SER A 50 -8.33 0.88 9.84
CA SER A 50 -9.53 1.71 10.01
C SER A 50 -9.15 3.02 10.71
N LEU A 51 -9.65 4.13 10.22
CA LEU A 51 -9.51 5.44 10.86
C LEU A 51 -10.76 5.78 11.67
N THR A 52 -11.94 5.65 11.06
CA THR A 52 -13.25 5.91 11.67
C THR A 52 -14.34 5.15 10.93
N ALA A 53 -15.40 4.82 11.64
CA ALA A 53 -16.59 4.21 11.06
C ALA A 53 -17.59 5.25 10.53
N GLU A 54 -17.49 6.49 11.01
CA GLU A 54 -18.47 7.56 10.66
C GLU A 54 -17.74 8.91 10.50
N PRO A 55 -17.52 9.37 9.26
CA PRO A 55 -17.76 8.66 8.00
C PRO A 55 -16.80 7.47 7.84
N PRO A 56 -17.20 6.41 7.10
CA PRO A 56 -16.33 5.24 6.90
C PRO A 56 -15.01 5.65 6.24
N SER A 57 -13.89 5.44 6.93
CA SER A 57 -12.59 5.89 6.46
C SER A 57 -11.50 4.88 6.79
N VAL A 58 -10.60 4.70 5.84
CA VAL A 58 -9.39 3.87 6.00
C VAL A 58 -8.15 4.75 5.84
N LEU A 59 -7.10 4.37 6.54
CA LEU A 59 -5.77 4.95 6.41
C LEU A 59 -4.84 3.93 5.78
N CYS A 60 -4.10 4.32 4.75
CA CYS A 60 -3.00 3.53 4.22
C CYS A 60 -1.75 4.39 4.03
N CYS A 61 -0.57 3.79 4.20
CA CYS A 61 0.70 4.47 4.00
C CYS A 61 1.32 4.03 2.68
N LEU A 62 1.63 4.99 1.83
CA LEU A 62 2.34 4.78 0.57
C LEU A 62 3.69 5.50 0.60
N ASN A 63 4.73 4.85 0.06
CA ASN A 63 6.02 5.50 -0.10
C ASN A 63 5.91 6.60 -1.17
N ARG A 64 6.45 7.78 -0.87
CA ARG A 64 6.44 8.94 -1.78
C ARG A 64 7.17 8.72 -3.10
N SER A 65 8.06 7.74 -3.17
CA SER A 65 8.77 7.38 -4.40
C SER A 65 7.95 6.52 -5.37
N LEU A 66 6.75 6.10 -4.99
CA LEU A 66 5.89 5.27 -5.84
C LEU A 66 5.09 6.14 -6.82
N GLU A 67 5.04 5.70 -8.07
CA GLU A 67 4.17 6.31 -9.10
C GLU A 67 2.69 6.29 -8.67
N LEU A 68 2.28 5.24 -7.96
CA LEU A 68 0.94 5.13 -7.39
C LEU A 68 0.61 6.28 -6.43
N GLU A 69 1.56 6.71 -5.59
CA GLU A 69 1.34 7.84 -4.66
C GLU A 69 1.05 9.13 -5.43
N THR A 70 1.81 9.39 -6.47
CA THR A 70 1.59 10.54 -7.36
C THR A 70 0.23 10.45 -8.06
N ALA A 71 -0.12 9.29 -8.61
CA ALA A 71 -1.39 9.07 -9.28
C ALA A 71 -2.59 9.26 -8.32
N VAL A 72 -2.50 8.72 -7.11
CA VAL A 72 -3.55 8.89 -6.08
C VAL A 72 -3.74 10.36 -5.71
N LYS A 73 -2.66 11.12 -5.56
CA LYS A 73 -2.75 12.57 -5.31
C LYS A 73 -3.42 13.34 -6.44
N GLN A 74 -3.18 12.95 -7.67
CA GLN A 74 -3.76 13.60 -8.84
C GLN A 74 -5.23 13.23 -9.04
N THR A 75 -5.58 11.96 -8.87
CA THR A 75 -6.94 11.46 -9.12
C THR A 75 -7.85 11.56 -7.90
N GLY A 76 -7.29 11.56 -6.70
CA GLY A 76 -8.01 11.45 -5.43
C GLY A 76 -8.70 10.10 -5.23
N ARG A 77 -8.29 9.06 -5.98
CA ARG A 77 -8.97 7.75 -6.00
C ARG A 77 -8.01 6.60 -5.92
N PHE A 78 -8.37 5.59 -5.13
CA PHE A 78 -7.63 4.32 -5.02
C PHE A 78 -8.54 3.21 -4.48
N ALA A 79 -8.13 1.98 -4.64
CA ALA A 79 -8.80 0.84 -4.01
C ALA A 79 -7.85 0.12 -3.06
N VAL A 80 -8.42 -0.40 -1.97
CA VAL A 80 -7.74 -1.30 -1.03
C VAL A 80 -8.32 -2.69 -1.21
N ASN A 81 -7.54 -3.61 -1.76
CA ASN A 81 -7.93 -4.98 -2.02
C ASN A 81 -7.31 -5.88 -0.94
N MET A 82 -8.10 -6.36 0.02
CA MET A 82 -7.65 -7.24 1.08
C MET A 82 -7.47 -8.66 0.53
N LEU A 83 -6.24 -9.19 0.64
CA LEU A 83 -5.87 -10.45 0.02
C LEU A 83 -6.32 -11.66 0.85
N ARG A 84 -6.62 -12.73 0.13
CA ARG A 84 -6.84 -14.07 0.68
C ARG A 84 -5.51 -14.81 0.84
N THR A 85 -5.52 -15.91 1.56
CA THR A 85 -4.33 -16.74 1.79
C THR A 85 -3.75 -17.35 0.52
N ASP A 86 -4.56 -17.60 -0.50
CA ASP A 86 -4.16 -18.13 -1.80
C ASP A 86 -3.63 -17.05 -2.77
N HIS A 87 -3.62 -15.78 -2.36
CA HIS A 87 -3.04 -14.67 -3.13
C HIS A 87 -1.56 -14.39 -2.82
N HIS A 88 -0.83 -15.36 -2.25
CA HIS A 88 0.57 -15.18 -1.85
C HIS A 88 1.47 -14.73 -3.01
N ASP A 89 1.38 -15.42 -4.17
CA ASP A 89 2.20 -15.06 -5.34
C ASP A 89 1.84 -13.68 -5.89
N LEU A 90 0.56 -13.34 -5.87
CA LEU A 90 0.10 -12.01 -6.27
C LEU A 90 0.66 -10.93 -5.34
N ALA A 91 0.64 -11.17 -4.02
CA ALA A 91 1.25 -10.25 -3.05
C ALA A 91 2.73 -10.04 -3.32
N GLN A 92 3.50 -11.09 -3.61
CA GLN A 92 4.92 -11.00 -3.94
C GLN A 92 5.16 -10.22 -5.24
N ARG A 93 4.32 -10.44 -6.25
CA ARG A 93 4.39 -9.74 -7.54
C ARG A 93 4.20 -8.23 -7.36
N PHE A 94 3.21 -7.81 -6.60
CA PHE A 94 2.95 -6.40 -6.31
C PHE A 94 3.95 -5.78 -5.32
N ALA A 95 4.61 -6.59 -4.51
CA ALA A 95 5.76 -6.18 -3.68
C ALA A 95 7.06 -5.98 -4.47
N GLY A 96 7.07 -6.33 -5.77
CA GLY A 96 8.25 -6.18 -6.64
C GLY A 96 9.25 -7.35 -6.58
N MET A 97 8.92 -8.44 -5.89
CA MET A 97 9.82 -9.60 -5.77
C MET A 97 10.06 -10.32 -7.10
N HIS A 98 9.09 -10.28 -8.03
CA HIS A 98 9.21 -10.90 -9.36
C HIS A 98 9.83 -9.97 -10.42
N ARG A 99 10.35 -8.80 -10.02
CA ARG A 99 10.93 -7.77 -10.91
C ARG A 99 9.98 -7.27 -12.00
N VAL A 100 8.67 -7.47 -11.81
CA VAL A 100 7.60 -6.97 -12.68
C VAL A 100 7.21 -5.56 -12.24
N ARG A 101 7.02 -4.63 -13.17
CA ARG A 101 6.73 -3.22 -12.88
C ARG A 101 5.51 -2.71 -13.64
N GLY A 102 4.93 -1.63 -13.14
CA GLY A 102 3.83 -0.91 -13.77
C GLY A 102 2.61 -1.79 -14.02
N SER A 103 1.96 -1.58 -15.14
CA SER A 103 0.73 -2.29 -15.55
C SER A 103 0.93 -3.79 -15.77
N ALA A 104 2.15 -4.24 -16.08
CA ALA A 104 2.45 -5.67 -16.23
C ALA A 104 2.20 -6.48 -14.94
N LYS A 105 2.17 -5.85 -13.77
CA LYS A 105 1.78 -6.52 -12.53
C LYS A 105 0.35 -7.09 -12.59
N PHE A 106 -0.54 -6.42 -13.33
CA PHE A 106 -1.96 -6.76 -13.44
C PHE A 106 -2.28 -7.86 -14.46
N GLU A 107 -1.26 -8.37 -15.18
CA GLU A 107 -1.42 -9.55 -16.04
C GLU A 107 -1.74 -10.83 -15.26
N GLN A 108 -1.46 -10.85 -13.95
CA GLN A 108 -1.89 -11.89 -13.02
C GLN A 108 -2.97 -11.35 -12.08
N GLY A 109 -3.87 -12.25 -11.66
CA GLY A 109 -5.03 -11.91 -10.84
C GLY A 109 -6.28 -11.67 -11.69
N ASN A 110 -7.41 -11.65 -11.02
CA ASN A 110 -8.71 -11.43 -11.64
C ASN A 110 -9.14 -9.98 -11.39
N TRP A 111 -8.73 -9.07 -12.28
CA TRP A 111 -8.95 -7.65 -12.12
C TRP A 111 -10.20 -7.17 -12.86
N THR A 112 -10.94 -6.29 -12.24
CA THR A 112 -12.04 -5.53 -12.83
C THR A 112 -11.82 -4.04 -12.64
N ILE A 113 -12.52 -3.21 -13.39
CA ILE A 113 -12.48 -1.76 -13.23
C ILE A 113 -13.76 -1.30 -12.54
N LEU A 114 -13.60 -0.61 -11.43
CA LEU A 114 -14.71 -0.02 -10.68
C LEU A 114 -15.32 1.18 -11.43
N PRO A 115 -16.55 1.61 -11.10
CA PRO A 115 -17.11 2.86 -11.62
C PRO A 115 -16.26 4.09 -11.34
N SER A 116 -15.41 4.05 -10.31
CA SER A 116 -14.38 5.05 -9.99
C SER A 116 -13.18 5.05 -10.93
N GLU A 117 -13.16 4.16 -11.93
CA GLU A 117 -12.07 3.91 -12.88
C GLU A 117 -10.80 3.31 -12.24
N VAL A 118 -10.92 2.82 -11.01
CA VAL A 118 -9.81 2.20 -10.27
C VAL A 118 -9.86 0.67 -10.47
N PRO A 119 -8.71 0.01 -10.70
CA PRO A 119 -8.67 -1.45 -10.76
C PRO A 119 -8.94 -2.08 -9.39
N ALA A 120 -9.77 -3.12 -9.37
CA ALA A 120 -10.11 -3.90 -8.19
C ALA A 120 -9.90 -5.40 -8.43
N LEU A 121 -9.40 -6.09 -7.43
CA LEU A 121 -9.23 -7.54 -7.46
C LEU A 121 -10.57 -8.21 -7.14
N PHE A 122 -11.17 -8.83 -8.16
CA PHE A 122 -12.54 -9.36 -8.10
C PHE A 122 -12.73 -10.42 -6.99
N ASP A 123 -11.74 -11.26 -6.77
CA ASP A 123 -11.78 -12.35 -5.81
C ASP A 123 -11.03 -12.05 -4.50
N SER A 124 -10.81 -10.78 -4.18
CA SER A 124 -10.31 -10.36 -2.87
C SER A 124 -11.31 -10.67 -1.75
N LEU A 125 -10.86 -10.68 -0.49
CA LEU A 125 -11.77 -10.79 0.66
C LEU A 125 -12.74 -9.62 0.73
N VAL A 126 -12.22 -8.42 0.54
CA VAL A 126 -12.94 -7.15 0.51
C VAL A 126 -12.17 -6.18 -0.36
N THR A 127 -12.88 -5.38 -1.13
CA THR A 127 -12.32 -4.21 -1.79
C THR A 127 -13.02 -2.95 -1.30
N PHE A 128 -12.23 -1.98 -0.82
CA PHE A 128 -12.71 -0.64 -0.52
C PHE A 128 -12.40 0.28 -1.69
N ASP A 129 -13.43 0.88 -2.28
CA ASP A 129 -13.30 1.94 -3.28
C ASP A 129 -13.21 3.28 -2.55
N CYS A 130 -12.06 3.91 -2.60
CA CYS A 130 -11.69 5.06 -1.77
C CYS A 130 -11.53 6.35 -2.58
N ARG A 131 -11.92 7.45 -1.96
CA ARG A 131 -11.77 8.81 -2.47
C ARG A 131 -11.39 9.79 -1.35
#